data_6747113d122e6ac1d255676794c262e9
#
_entry.id   6747113d122e6ac1d255676794c262e9
#
_cell.length_a   1.000
_cell.length_b   1.000
_cell.length_c   1.000
_cell.angle_alpha   90.00
_cell.angle_beta   90.00
_cell.angle_gamma   90.00
#
_symmetry.space_group_name_H-M   'P 1'
#
loop_
_entity.id
_entity.type
_entity.pdbx_description
1 polymer ?
#
loop_
_entity_poly.entity_id
_entity_poly.type
_entity_poly.pdbx_seq_one_letter_code
_entity_poly.pdbx_strand_id
1 'polypeptide(L)'
;MIKTFSIFWLLPLLYNLISAQDYYVFRAKKIQVAPDLAYQPGELLIRGSKIIRVGKDIKKPKEFTLVNWSDHEIYPGLISPGSSLGLAEINAIRPTRDEREVGTHTPEIEAWTAVNPDSELIPVARANGITHSLVVPMGGTVSGISGLIALSGWGIEEMAVKQKVALHLWWPGQGLSTHGNNKSGKSIDEQVKDRNESVYKLDEFFNQAEAYIQSKANAPMNKTDFNPSWEAMPPFISGKMPIIIHADEKRQIISALNWAEKRK
;
A
#
# COMPACT_ATOMS: atom_id res chain seq x y z
N MET A 1 41.24 10.51 -60.32
CA MET A 1 41.46 11.26 -59.05
C MET A 1 40.12 11.82 -58.64
N ILE A 2 39.41 11.15 -57.75
CA ILE A 2 38.14 11.58 -57.22
C ILE A 2 38.38 11.97 -55.76
N LYS A 3 38.16 13.25 -55.45
CA LYS A 3 38.33 13.80 -54.11
C LYS A 3 37.03 13.52 -53.31
N THR A 4 37.15 12.66 -52.33
CA THR A 4 36.12 12.41 -51.30
C THR A 4 36.11 13.60 -50.31
N PHE A 5 35.01 14.36 -50.31
CA PHE A 5 34.77 15.43 -49.35
C PHE A 5 34.12 14.83 -48.08
N SER A 6 34.82 14.88 -46.96
CA SER A 6 34.32 14.43 -45.67
C SER A 6 33.27 15.37 -45.13
N ILE A 7 32.02 14.91 -45.12
CA ILE A 7 30.89 15.53 -44.40
C ILE A 7 30.83 14.83 -43.02
N PHE A 8 31.63 15.30 -42.06
CA PHE A 8 31.66 14.69 -40.70
C PHE A 8 31.66 15.72 -39.56
N TRP A 9 31.09 16.91 -39.75
CA TRP A 9 31.16 17.98 -38.75
C TRP A 9 29.85 18.73 -38.47
N LEU A 10 28.69 18.03 -38.50
CA LEU A 10 27.39 18.72 -38.24
C LEU A 10 26.46 17.96 -37.27
N LEU A 11 26.99 17.07 -36.42
CA LEU A 11 26.15 16.25 -35.52
C LEU A 11 26.27 16.48 -33.99
N PRO A 12 26.92 17.54 -33.45
CA PRO A 12 26.81 17.75 -32.00
C PRO A 12 25.92 18.92 -31.56
N LEU A 13 25.10 19.51 -32.44
CA LEU A 13 24.33 20.72 -32.10
C LEU A 13 22.84 20.45 -31.77
N LEU A 14 22.42 19.19 -31.72
CA LEU A 14 21.01 18.84 -31.49
C LEU A 14 20.74 18.14 -30.11
N TYR A 15 21.73 18.11 -29.22
CA TYR A 15 21.56 17.43 -27.91
C TYR A 15 21.28 18.37 -26.72
N ASN A 16 20.94 19.62 -26.96
CA ASN A 16 20.50 20.54 -25.91
C ASN A 16 19.02 20.94 -26.08
N LEU A 17 18.13 20.00 -26.36
CA LEU A 17 16.73 20.15 -25.94
C LEU A 17 16.71 19.86 -24.43
N ILE A 18 17.27 20.79 -23.65
CA ILE A 18 16.95 20.93 -22.23
C ILE A 18 15.42 21.08 -22.22
N SER A 19 14.72 20.02 -21.81
CA SER A 19 13.32 20.12 -21.46
C SER A 19 13.23 21.23 -20.43
N ALA A 20 12.84 22.41 -20.86
CA ALA A 20 12.54 23.52 -19.98
C ALA A 20 11.39 23.02 -19.09
N GLN A 21 11.73 22.62 -17.86
CA GLN A 21 10.69 22.22 -16.91
C GLN A 21 9.90 23.48 -16.60
N ASP A 22 8.70 23.56 -17.18
CA ASP A 22 7.82 24.70 -17.03
C ASP A 22 7.44 24.89 -15.56
N TYR A 23 7.53 26.12 -15.13
CA TYR A 23 7.04 26.51 -13.82
C TYR A 23 5.56 26.87 -13.92
N TYR A 24 4.76 26.32 -13.01
CA TYR A 24 3.35 26.67 -12.86
C TYR A 24 3.14 27.33 -11.51
N VAL A 25 2.45 28.47 -11.50
CA VAL A 25 1.98 29.12 -10.28
C VAL A 25 0.47 29.00 -10.24
N PHE A 26 -0.03 28.25 -9.27
CA PHE A 26 -1.46 28.15 -8.99
C PHE A 26 -1.81 29.22 -7.95
N ARG A 27 -2.78 30.08 -8.27
CA ARG A 27 -3.37 31.01 -7.32
C ARG A 27 -4.74 30.48 -6.92
N ALA A 28 -4.98 30.27 -5.63
CA ALA A 28 -6.21 29.69 -5.12
C ALA A 28 -6.81 30.54 -4.00
N LYS A 29 -8.13 30.42 -3.81
CA LYS A 29 -8.85 31.01 -2.68
C LYS A 29 -8.25 30.57 -1.36
N LYS A 30 -7.92 29.30 -1.25
CA LYS A 30 -7.29 28.68 -0.08
C LYS A 30 -6.34 27.55 -0.52
N ILE A 31 -5.21 27.44 0.13
CA ILE A 31 -4.31 26.28 0.01
C ILE A 31 -4.08 25.71 1.42
N GLN A 32 -4.62 24.53 1.67
CA GLN A 32 -4.37 23.80 2.91
C GLN A 32 -3.05 23.04 2.79
N VAL A 33 -2.14 23.23 3.74
CA VAL A 33 -0.81 22.60 3.74
C VAL A 33 -0.72 21.50 4.81
N ALA A 34 -1.27 21.78 5.98
CA ALA A 34 -1.36 20.88 7.13
C ALA A 34 -2.68 21.16 7.88
N PRO A 35 -3.10 20.33 8.83
CA PRO A 35 -4.37 20.51 9.54
C PRO A 35 -4.55 21.93 10.14
N ASP A 36 -3.48 22.52 10.61
CA ASP A 36 -3.41 23.84 11.27
C ASP A 36 -2.76 24.93 10.41
N LEU A 37 -2.36 24.62 9.16
CA LEU A 37 -1.67 25.57 8.27
C LEU A 37 -2.39 25.72 6.93
N ALA A 38 -2.90 26.91 6.67
CA ALA A 38 -3.50 27.28 5.39
C ALA A 38 -3.13 28.70 4.98
N TYR A 39 -3.09 28.95 3.67
CA TYR A 39 -2.91 30.29 3.09
C TYR A 39 -4.19 30.71 2.36
N GLN A 40 -4.71 31.90 2.70
CA GLN A 40 -5.95 32.49 2.14
C GLN A 40 -5.72 33.98 1.84
N PRO A 41 -5.69 34.41 0.54
CA PRO A 41 -5.48 33.58 -0.63
C PRO A 41 -4.10 32.93 -0.58
N GLY A 42 -3.90 31.87 -1.38
CA GLY A 42 -2.64 31.14 -1.44
C GLY A 42 -2.09 31.03 -2.85
N GLU A 43 -0.77 30.88 -2.95
CA GLU A 43 -0.05 30.59 -4.18
C GLU A 43 0.81 29.35 -4.01
N LEU A 44 0.83 28.49 -5.03
CA LEU A 44 1.58 27.24 -5.11
C LEU A 44 2.45 27.24 -6.36
N LEU A 45 3.77 27.15 -6.19
CA LEU A 45 4.74 27.03 -7.29
C LEU A 45 5.13 25.56 -7.47
N ILE A 46 4.93 25.06 -8.67
CA ILE A 46 5.29 23.71 -9.10
C ILE A 46 6.33 23.77 -10.21
N ARG A 47 7.28 22.84 -10.21
CA ARG A 47 8.19 22.58 -11.31
C ARG A 47 8.16 21.08 -11.65
N GLY A 48 7.64 20.76 -12.82
CA GLY A 48 7.35 19.37 -13.17
C GLY A 48 6.41 18.73 -12.15
N SER A 49 6.79 17.63 -11.52
CA SER A 49 6.00 16.92 -10.50
C SER A 49 6.26 17.38 -9.05
N LYS A 50 7.08 18.44 -8.84
CA LYS A 50 7.50 18.84 -7.50
C LYS A 50 6.92 20.19 -7.08
N ILE A 51 6.39 20.23 -5.86
CA ILE A 51 6.06 21.47 -5.18
C ILE A 51 7.37 22.15 -4.76
N ILE A 52 7.60 23.36 -5.26
CA ILE A 52 8.80 24.14 -4.94
C ILE A 52 8.54 25.12 -3.78
N ARG A 53 7.34 25.72 -3.77
CA ARG A 53 6.98 26.72 -2.76
C ARG A 53 5.47 26.83 -2.62
N VAL A 54 5.01 27.11 -1.40
CA VAL A 54 3.62 27.46 -1.11
C VAL A 54 3.60 28.61 -0.11
N GLY A 55 2.65 29.54 -0.26
CA GLY A 55 2.53 30.70 0.62
C GLY A 55 1.46 31.68 0.18
N LYS A 56 1.37 32.83 0.85
CA LYS A 56 0.45 33.92 0.50
C LYS A 56 0.93 34.72 -0.72
N ASP A 57 2.22 35.05 -0.72
CA ASP A 57 2.91 35.76 -1.78
C ASP A 57 4.30 35.14 -1.91
N ILE A 58 4.49 34.34 -2.95
CA ILE A 58 5.70 33.55 -3.13
C ILE A 58 6.63 34.20 -4.16
N LYS A 59 7.95 34.10 -3.96
CA LYS A 59 8.92 34.49 -4.96
C LYS A 59 8.80 33.59 -6.19
N LYS A 60 8.45 34.21 -7.32
CA LYS A 60 8.22 33.53 -8.60
C LYS A 60 9.48 33.56 -9.48
N PRO A 61 9.71 32.56 -10.33
CA PRO A 61 10.73 32.62 -11.38
C PRO A 61 10.39 33.69 -12.40
N LYS A 62 11.37 34.03 -13.28
CA LYS A 62 11.15 35.02 -14.34
C LYS A 62 10.09 34.58 -15.35
N GLU A 63 10.06 33.28 -15.66
CA GLU A 63 9.12 32.65 -16.61
C GLU A 63 8.31 31.60 -15.87
N PHE A 64 7.01 31.68 -15.95
CA PHE A 64 6.06 30.72 -15.37
C PHE A 64 4.68 30.85 -16.01
N THR A 65 3.91 29.77 -15.98
CA THR A 65 2.50 29.77 -16.37
C THR A 65 1.63 30.02 -15.14
N LEU A 66 0.78 31.06 -15.18
CA LEU A 66 -0.17 31.33 -14.13
C LEU A 66 -1.46 30.53 -14.35
N VAL A 67 -1.86 29.73 -13.37
CA VAL A 67 -3.15 29.04 -13.33
C VAL A 67 -4.01 29.72 -12.26
N ASN A 68 -5.04 30.43 -12.69
CA ASN A 68 -5.91 31.17 -11.77
C ASN A 68 -7.11 30.33 -11.33
N TRP A 69 -7.07 29.89 -10.07
CA TRP A 69 -8.13 29.18 -9.35
C TRP A 69 -8.60 29.95 -8.12
N SER A 70 -8.79 31.26 -8.27
CA SER A 70 -9.15 32.15 -7.17
C SER A 70 -10.50 31.83 -6.49
N ASP A 71 -11.34 31.04 -7.14
CA ASP A 71 -12.62 30.53 -6.66
C ASP A 71 -12.55 29.08 -6.13
N HIS A 72 -11.39 28.43 -6.25
CA HIS A 72 -11.16 27.05 -5.81
C HIS A 72 -10.27 26.98 -4.59
N GLU A 73 -10.33 25.85 -3.91
CA GLU A 73 -9.47 25.51 -2.79
C GLU A 73 -8.58 24.31 -3.14
N ILE A 74 -7.32 24.36 -2.74
CA ILE A 74 -6.34 23.27 -2.96
C ILE A 74 -6.06 22.57 -1.64
N TYR A 75 -6.17 21.25 -1.65
CA TYR A 75 -5.86 20.36 -0.54
C TYR A 75 -4.81 19.32 -0.94
N PRO A 76 -4.02 18.78 0.01
CA PRO A 76 -3.24 17.56 -0.25
C PRO A 76 -4.16 16.41 -0.68
N GLY A 77 -3.68 15.57 -1.59
CA GLY A 77 -4.41 14.38 -1.99
C GLY A 77 -4.62 13.43 -0.82
N LEU A 78 -5.80 12.81 -0.77
CA LEU A 78 -6.14 11.83 0.25
C LEU A 78 -5.42 10.51 0.00
N ILE A 79 -5.10 9.81 1.07
CA ILE A 79 -4.52 8.47 1.05
C ILE A 79 -5.54 7.51 1.68
N SER A 80 -5.97 6.50 0.96
CA SER A 80 -6.77 5.41 1.52
C SER A 80 -5.86 4.48 2.34
N PRO A 81 -6.07 4.37 3.67
CA PRO A 81 -5.16 3.61 4.53
C PRO A 81 -5.35 2.10 4.50
N GLY A 82 -6.32 1.60 3.72
CA GLY A 82 -6.58 0.18 3.54
C GLY A 82 -7.79 -0.06 2.66
N SER A 83 -7.59 -0.68 1.51
CA SER A 83 -8.68 -1.01 0.59
C SER A 83 -8.33 -2.22 -0.29
N SER A 84 -9.33 -2.77 -0.96
CA SER A 84 -9.19 -3.75 -2.04
C SER A 84 -9.25 -3.10 -3.43
N LEU A 85 -8.96 -1.81 -3.54
CA LEU A 85 -9.03 -1.06 -4.79
C LEU A 85 -8.09 -1.67 -5.83
N GLY A 86 -8.64 -2.04 -7.00
CA GLY A 86 -7.94 -2.77 -8.05
C GLY A 86 -7.71 -4.26 -7.78
N LEU A 87 -8.01 -4.77 -6.57
CA LEU A 87 -7.98 -6.20 -6.23
C LEU A 87 -9.36 -6.86 -6.36
N ALA A 88 -10.42 -6.08 -6.35
CA ALA A 88 -11.79 -6.57 -6.48
C ALA A 88 -12.64 -5.58 -7.26
N GLU A 89 -13.30 -6.06 -8.33
CA GLU A 89 -14.18 -5.24 -9.15
C GLU A 89 -15.64 -5.46 -8.79
N ILE A 90 -16.14 -6.69 -8.93
CA ILE A 90 -17.53 -7.06 -8.67
C ILE A 90 -17.58 -8.14 -7.59
N ASN A 91 -18.00 -7.79 -6.39
CA ASN A 91 -18.02 -8.69 -5.24
C ASN A 91 -18.79 -10.00 -5.46
N ALA A 92 -19.82 -9.99 -6.33
CA ALA A 92 -20.61 -11.16 -6.64
C ALA A 92 -19.96 -12.12 -7.65
N ILE A 93 -18.88 -11.69 -8.34
CA ILE A 93 -18.24 -12.44 -9.41
C ILE A 93 -16.83 -12.83 -8.98
N ARG A 94 -16.63 -14.10 -8.57
CA ARG A 94 -15.36 -14.58 -8.04
C ARG A 94 -14.14 -14.35 -8.95
N PRO A 95 -14.18 -14.55 -10.28
CA PRO A 95 -13.04 -14.28 -11.17
C PRO A 95 -12.55 -12.81 -11.21
N THR A 96 -13.28 -11.88 -10.61
CA THR A 96 -12.91 -10.47 -10.53
C THR A 96 -12.39 -10.08 -9.13
N ARG A 97 -12.00 -11.08 -8.33
CA ARG A 97 -11.62 -10.89 -6.93
C ARG A 97 -10.28 -11.54 -6.65
N ASP A 98 -9.25 -10.73 -6.63
CA ASP A 98 -7.85 -11.12 -6.37
C ASP A 98 -7.33 -10.60 -5.01
N GLU A 99 -8.28 -10.22 -4.11
CA GLU A 99 -7.93 -9.75 -2.78
C GLU A 99 -7.50 -10.85 -1.82
N ARG A 100 -7.67 -12.14 -2.20
CA ARG A 100 -7.33 -13.27 -1.33
C ARG A 100 -6.77 -14.48 -2.05
N GLU A 101 -5.83 -15.15 -1.37
CA GLU A 101 -5.31 -16.44 -1.76
C GLU A 101 -5.90 -17.61 -0.97
N VAL A 102 -5.63 -18.83 -1.48
CA VAL A 102 -6.00 -20.07 -0.80
C VAL A 102 -4.97 -20.37 0.29
N GLY A 103 -5.44 -20.49 1.51
CA GLY A 103 -4.59 -20.81 2.66
C GLY A 103 -4.97 -19.99 3.88
N THR A 104 -4.44 -20.42 5.03
CA THR A 104 -4.65 -19.73 6.31
C THR A 104 -3.49 -18.79 6.62
N HIS A 105 -2.28 -19.12 6.18
CA HIS A 105 -1.07 -18.35 6.38
C HIS A 105 -0.32 -18.25 5.06
N THR A 106 -0.34 -17.07 4.46
CA THR A 106 0.24 -16.75 3.14
C THR A 106 1.07 -15.45 3.19
N PRO A 107 2.05 -15.34 4.10
CA PRO A 107 2.82 -14.11 4.31
C PRO A 107 3.68 -13.70 3.10
N GLU A 108 3.95 -14.62 2.16
CA GLU A 108 4.68 -14.38 0.92
C GLU A 108 3.91 -13.59 -0.12
N ILE A 109 2.59 -13.51 0.03
CA ILE A 109 1.73 -12.84 -0.94
C ILE A 109 1.90 -11.32 -0.83
N GLU A 110 2.12 -10.67 -1.96
CA GLU A 110 2.28 -9.23 -2.09
C GLU A 110 1.08 -8.65 -2.84
N ALA A 111 0.12 -8.05 -2.15
CA ALA A 111 -1.15 -7.60 -2.71
C ALA A 111 -1.02 -6.67 -3.92
N TRP A 112 0.03 -5.83 -3.97
CA TRP A 112 0.24 -4.90 -5.07
C TRP A 112 0.39 -5.58 -6.43
N THR A 113 0.93 -6.81 -6.46
CA THR A 113 1.17 -7.54 -7.73
C THR A 113 -0.12 -7.99 -8.41
N ALA A 114 -1.22 -8.10 -7.67
CA ALA A 114 -2.52 -8.50 -8.17
C ALA A 114 -3.44 -7.31 -8.52
N VAL A 115 -2.95 -6.08 -8.36
CA VAL A 115 -3.76 -4.88 -8.69
C VAL A 115 -3.98 -4.80 -10.19
N ASN A 116 -5.23 -4.68 -10.59
CA ASN A 116 -5.63 -4.37 -11.96
C ASN A 116 -5.48 -2.86 -12.20
N PRO A 117 -4.50 -2.39 -13.00
CA PRO A 117 -4.33 -0.96 -13.27
C PRO A 117 -5.49 -0.37 -14.10
N ASP A 118 -6.22 -1.21 -14.84
CA ASP A 118 -7.36 -0.81 -15.66
C ASP A 118 -8.70 -0.86 -14.90
N SER A 119 -8.67 -1.01 -13.58
CA SER A 119 -9.87 -1.01 -12.73
C SER A 119 -10.67 0.29 -12.89
N GLU A 120 -11.95 0.18 -13.22
CA GLU A 120 -12.89 1.31 -13.33
C GLU A 120 -13.08 2.06 -12.00
N LEU A 121 -12.75 1.43 -10.87
CA LEU A 121 -12.83 2.04 -9.54
C LEU A 121 -11.69 3.02 -9.27
N ILE A 122 -10.54 2.88 -9.93
CA ILE A 122 -9.38 3.75 -9.76
C ILE A 122 -9.68 5.20 -10.19
N PRO A 123 -10.20 5.46 -11.41
CA PRO A 123 -10.53 6.83 -11.81
C PRO A 123 -11.66 7.43 -10.96
N VAL A 124 -12.62 6.62 -10.47
CA VAL A 124 -13.67 7.08 -9.55
C VAL A 124 -13.07 7.54 -8.22
N ALA A 125 -12.18 6.73 -7.62
CA ALA A 125 -11.49 7.11 -6.37
C ALA A 125 -10.65 8.38 -6.55
N ARG A 126 -9.92 8.48 -7.67
CA ARG A 126 -9.11 9.66 -8.02
C ARG A 126 -9.96 10.92 -8.21
N ALA A 127 -11.13 10.81 -8.85
CA ALA A 127 -12.05 11.94 -9.01
C ALA A 127 -12.58 12.46 -7.67
N ASN A 128 -12.59 11.63 -6.62
CA ASN A 128 -12.93 12.01 -5.25
C ASN A 128 -11.72 12.47 -4.41
N GLY A 129 -10.57 12.73 -5.04
CA GLY A 129 -9.38 13.31 -4.40
C GLY A 129 -8.47 12.29 -3.72
N ILE A 130 -8.70 10.99 -3.88
CA ILE A 130 -7.77 9.95 -3.41
C ILE A 130 -6.64 9.83 -4.43
N THR A 131 -5.40 10.04 -3.98
CA THR A 131 -4.21 9.99 -4.85
C THR A 131 -3.41 8.70 -4.67
N HIS A 132 -3.50 8.09 -3.49
CA HIS A 132 -2.80 6.86 -3.14
C HIS A 132 -3.71 5.91 -2.38
N SER A 133 -3.46 4.63 -2.51
CA SER A 133 -4.16 3.59 -1.76
C SER A 133 -3.19 2.54 -1.22
N LEU A 134 -3.33 2.19 0.04
CA LEU A 134 -2.74 1.00 0.61
C LEU A 134 -3.63 -0.17 0.22
N VAL A 135 -3.18 -1.00 -0.72
CA VAL A 135 -3.89 -2.20 -1.14
C VAL A 135 -3.57 -3.34 -0.18
N VAL A 136 -4.62 -3.92 0.40
CA VAL A 136 -4.53 -4.85 1.52
C VAL A 136 -5.02 -6.23 1.11
N PRO A 137 -4.22 -7.29 1.31
CA PRO A 137 -4.67 -8.65 1.08
C PRO A 137 -5.66 -9.07 2.16
N MET A 138 -6.63 -9.87 1.78
CA MET A 138 -7.68 -10.41 2.64
C MET A 138 -7.61 -11.94 2.66
N GLY A 139 -8.35 -12.54 3.58
CA GLY A 139 -8.44 -14.00 3.68
C GLY A 139 -7.34 -14.63 4.55
N GLY A 140 -7.65 -15.82 5.11
CA GLY A 140 -6.76 -16.46 6.06
C GLY A 140 -6.58 -15.69 7.36
N THR A 141 -5.66 -16.13 8.19
CA THR A 141 -5.24 -15.42 9.42
C THR A 141 -4.02 -14.55 9.16
N VAL A 142 -3.07 -15.03 8.35
CA VAL A 142 -1.94 -14.26 7.82
C VAL A 142 -2.17 -14.12 6.32
N SER A 143 -2.59 -12.93 5.85
CA SER A 143 -3.09 -12.76 4.48
C SER A 143 -2.02 -12.34 3.48
N GLY A 144 -0.87 -11.85 3.95
CA GLY A 144 0.18 -11.35 3.09
C GLY A 144 0.53 -9.88 3.35
N ILE A 145 1.24 -9.29 2.42
CA ILE A 145 1.90 -7.99 2.53
C ILE A 145 1.13 -6.96 1.70
N SER A 146 0.77 -5.84 2.33
CA SER A 146 0.19 -4.70 1.63
C SER A 146 1.23 -3.90 0.85
N GLY A 147 0.78 -3.27 -0.24
CA GLY A 147 1.54 -2.32 -1.03
C GLY A 147 0.86 -0.95 -1.11
N LEU A 148 1.64 0.11 -1.17
CA LEU A 148 1.13 1.46 -1.44
C LEU A 148 1.24 1.76 -2.93
N ILE A 149 0.10 2.05 -3.56
CA ILE A 149 0.03 2.41 -4.97
C ILE A 149 -0.40 3.86 -5.14
N ALA A 150 0.14 4.53 -6.16
CA ALA A 150 -0.44 5.76 -6.69
C ALA A 150 -1.62 5.41 -7.60
N LEU A 151 -2.68 6.23 -7.59
CA LEU A 151 -3.85 6.02 -8.45
C LEU A 151 -3.66 6.63 -9.85
N SER A 152 -2.40 6.75 -10.30
CA SER A 152 -2.00 7.21 -11.63
C SER A 152 -0.80 6.41 -12.09
N GLY A 153 -0.76 6.07 -13.37
CA GLY A 153 0.23 5.21 -14.01
C GLY A 153 -0.42 4.32 -15.05
N TRP A 154 0.37 3.69 -15.90
CA TRP A 154 -0.09 2.77 -16.94
C TRP A 154 0.02 1.30 -16.53
N GLY A 155 1.04 0.96 -15.74
CA GLY A 155 1.27 -0.39 -15.27
C GLY A 155 1.46 -0.42 -13.77
N ILE A 156 1.33 -1.59 -13.19
CA ILE A 156 1.38 -1.75 -11.73
C ILE A 156 2.75 -1.40 -11.16
N GLU A 157 3.83 -1.64 -11.90
CA GLU A 157 5.19 -1.29 -11.50
C GLU A 157 5.37 0.23 -11.40
N GLU A 158 4.74 1.00 -12.31
CA GLU A 158 4.75 2.46 -12.27
C GLU A 158 3.88 2.99 -11.13
N MET A 159 2.75 2.34 -10.87
CA MET A 159 1.84 2.70 -9.78
C MET A 159 2.39 2.34 -8.40
N ALA A 160 3.28 1.34 -8.28
CA ALA A 160 3.81 0.88 -7.00
C ALA A 160 4.77 1.90 -6.37
N VAL A 161 4.28 2.70 -5.45
CA VAL A 161 5.08 3.67 -4.67
C VAL A 161 5.93 2.97 -3.63
N LYS A 162 5.38 1.96 -2.95
CA LYS A 162 6.07 1.10 -2.00
C LYS A 162 5.47 -0.30 -2.03
N GLN A 163 6.24 -1.25 -2.51
CA GLN A 163 5.78 -2.62 -2.74
C GLN A 163 5.45 -3.37 -1.45
N LYS A 164 6.24 -3.19 -0.38
CA LYS A 164 6.05 -3.86 0.91
C LYS A 164 5.90 -2.82 2.01
N VAL A 165 4.71 -2.74 2.59
CA VAL A 165 4.38 -1.79 3.65
C VAL A 165 4.22 -2.47 4.99
N ALA A 166 3.34 -3.48 5.09
CA ALA A 166 3.03 -4.18 6.32
C ALA A 166 2.54 -5.60 6.04
N LEU A 167 2.75 -6.52 6.99
CA LEU A 167 2.09 -7.82 7.03
C LEU A 167 0.70 -7.68 7.65
N HIS A 168 -0.30 -8.34 7.09
CA HIS A 168 -1.68 -8.26 7.57
C HIS A 168 -2.12 -9.54 8.27
N LEU A 169 -2.59 -9.39 9.51
CA LEU A 169 -3.21 -10.45 10.30
C LEU A 169 -4.69 -10.14 10.50
N TRP A 170 -5.55 -11.06 10.09
CA TRP A 170 -6.97 -11.01 10.41
C TRP A 170 -7.21 -11.85 11.65
N TRP A 171 -7.42 -11.16 12.77
CA TRP A 171 -7.51 -11.84 14.06
C TRP A 171 -8.70 -12.81 14.10
N PRO A 172 -8.51 -14.06 14.60
CA PRO A 172 -9.58 -15.02 14.67
C PRO A 172 -10.78 -14.51 15.46
N GLY A 173 -12.00 -14.79 14.98
CA GLY A 173 -13.26 -14.42 15.64
C GLY A 173 -13.31 -14.87 17.09
N GLN A 174 -13.69 -13.96 17.98
CA GLN A 174 -13.78 -14.21 19.42
C GLN A 174 -15.24 -14.26 19.93
N GLY A 175 -16.20 -13.99 19.03
CA GLY A 175 -17.61 -14.08 19.32
C GLY A 175 -18.08 -15.51 19.57
N LEU A 176 -19.05 -15.66 20.46
CA LEU A 176 -19.74 -16.94 20.71
C LEU A 176 -21.20 -16.78 20.31
N SER A 177 -21.69 -17.69 19.46
CA SER A 177 -23.08 -17.72 19.04
C SER A 177 -23.91 -18.55 20.01
N THR A 178 -24.91 -17.93 20.65
CA THR A 178 -25.86 -18.60 21.53
C THR A 178 -27.09 -19.10 20.74
N HIS A 179 -28.01 -19.76 21.41
CA HIS A 179 -29.23 -20.29 20.82
C HIS A 179 -29.97 -19.26 19.94
N GLY A 180 -30.38 -19.68 18.76
CA GLY A 180 -31.09 -18.89 17.77
C GLY A 180 -30.24 -18.33 16.65
N ASN A 181 -28.96 -17.97 16.92
CA ASN A 181 -28.02 -17.43 15.92
C ASN A 181 -26.86 -18.39 15.63
N ASN A 182 -26.84 -19.58 16.23
CA ASN A 182 -25.79 -20.57 16.04
C ASN A 182 -25.96 -21.36 14.75
N LYS A 183 -25.52 -20.77 13.63
CA LYS A 183 -25.55 -21.43 12.31
C LYS A 183 -24.61 -22.65 12.21
N SER A 184 -23.64 -22.79 13.12
CA SER A 184 -22.66 -23.88 13.10
C SER A 184 -23.16 -25.12 13.81
N GLY A 185 -24.22 -25.06 14.63
CA GLY A 185 -24.70 -26.15 15.49
C GLY A 185 -23.76 -26.54 16.63
N LYS A 186 -22.60 -25.87 16.79
CA LYS A 186 -21.60 -26.20 17.82
C LYS A 186 -22.00 -25.68 19.20
N SER A 187 -21.72 -26.46 20.24
CA SER A 187 -21.88 -26.02 21.63
C SER A 187 -20.95 -24.83 21.95
N ILE A 188 -21.22 -24.14 23.04
CA ILE A 188 -20.37 -23.02 23.49
C ILE A 188 -18.93 -23.50 23.76
N ASP A 189 -18.77 -24.67 24.37
CA ASP A 189 -17.45 -25.25 24.70
C ASP A 189 -16.66 -25.59 23.42
N GLU A 190 -17.33 -26.14 22.41
CA GLU A 190 -16.70 -26.40 21.11
C GLU A 190 -16.28 -25.10 20.41
N GLN A 191 -17.12 -24.05 20.45
CA GLN A 191 -16.78 -22.73 19.90
C GLN A 191 -15.57 -22.10 20.63
N VAL A 192 -15.51 -22.25 21.96
CA VAL A 192 -14.36 -21.78 22.77
C VAL A 192 -13.09 -22.55 22.40
N LYS A 193 -13.20 -23.88 22.21
CA LYS A 193 -12.07 -24.71 21.78
C LYS A 193 -11.56 -24.28 20.41
N ASP A 194 -12.43 -24.16 19.40
CA ASP A 194 -12.07 -23.74 18.05
C ASP A 194 -11.37 -22.37 18.03
N ARG A 195 -11.90 -21.43 18.79
CA ARG A 195 -11.32 -20.09 18.95
C ARG A 195 -9.90 -20.14 19.50
N ASN A 196 -9.70 -20.90 20.58
CA ASN A 196 -8.40 -21.03 21.21
C ASN A 196 -7.41 -21.74 20.29
N GLU A 197 -7.86 -22.78 19.57
CA GLU A 197 -7.06 -23.50 18.59
C GLU A 197 -6.63 -22.58 17.42
N SER A 198 -7.50 -21.68 16.97
CA SER A 198 -7.16 -20.73 15.90
C SER A 198 -6.06 -19.75 16.32
N VAL A 199 -6.10 -19.25 17.56
CA VAL A 199 -5.04 -18.40 18.11
C VAL A 199 -3.75 -19.21 18.34
N TYR A 200 -3.86 -20.43 18.83
CA TYR A 200 -2.72 -21.33 19.02
C TYR A 200 -2.01 -21.63 17.68
N LYS A 201 -2.74 -21.93 16.61
CA LYS A 201 -2.18 -22.17 15.27
C LYS A 201 -1.42 -20.95 14.73
N LEU A 202 -1.95 -19.74 14.97
CA LEU A 202 -1.24 -18.52 14.62
C LEU A 202 0.06 -18.38 15.39
N ASP A 203 0.03 -18.64 16.71
CA ASP A 203 1.21 -18.57 17.58
C ASP A 203 2.27 -19.59 17.15
N GLU A 204 1.84 -20.82 16.87
CA GLU A 204 2.68 -21.88 16.36
C GLU A 204 3.34 -21.52 15.02
N PHE A 205 2.59 -20.91 14.09
CA PHE A 205 3.13 -20.44 12.82
C PHE A 205 4.28 -19.44 13.03
N PHE A 206 4.14 -18.48 13.93
CA PHE A 206 5.21 -17.53 14.24
C PHE A 206 6.42 -18.21 14.88
N ASN A 207 6.20 -19.16 15.80
CA ASN A 207 7.28 -19.91 16.44
C ASN A 207 8.06 -20.74 15.42
N GLN A 208 7.38 -21.36 14.46
CA GLN A 208 8.01 -22.12 13.36
C GLN A 208 8.82 -21.20 12.45
N ALA A 209 8.30 -20.00 12.12
CA ALA A 209 9.03 -19.00 11.33
C ALA A 209 10.30 -18.53 12.06
N GLU A 210 10.24 -18.28 13.36
CA GLU A 210 11.41 -17.93 14.19
C GLU A 210 12.44 -19.05 14.21
N ALA A 211 12.01 -20.30 14.41
CA ALA A 211 12.89 -21.46 14.38
C ALA A 211 13.56 -21.65 13.02
N TYR A 212 12.83 -21.43 11.92
CA TYR A 212 13.35 -21.47 10.56
C TYR A 212 14.44 -20.42 10.35
N ILE A 213 14.20 -19.17 10.76
CA ILE A 213 15.17 -18.07 10.66
C ILE A 213 16.43 -18.36 11.46
N GLN A 214 16.30 -18.88 12.68
CA GLN A 214 17.44 -19.27 13.53
C GLN A 214 18.24 -20.42 12.93
N SER A 215 17.57 -21.44 12.40
CA SER A 215 18.22 -22.56 11.72
C SER A 215 19.03 -22.10 10.52
N LYS A 216 18.45 -21.21 9.70
CA LYS A 216 19.11 -20.66 8.52
C LYS A 216 20.33 -19.78 8.87
N ALA A 217 20.28 -19.06 9.97
CA ALA A 217 21.40 -18.24 10.43
C ALA A 217 22.59 -19.09 10.92
N ASN A 218 22.33 -20.29 11.43
CA ASN A 218 23.36 -21.18 12.02
C ASN A 218 23.98 -22.17 11.01
N ALA A 219 23.26 -22.50 9.93
CA ALA A 219 23.76 -23.40 8.89
C ALA A 219 23.18 -23.00 7.52
N PRO A 220 23.97 -23.11 6.41
CA PRO A 220 23.42 -22.91 5.07
C PRO A 220 22.37 -23.98 4.79
N MET A 221 21.16 -23.57 4.50
CA MET A 221 20.07 -24.47 4.12
C MET A 221 20.26 -24.98 2.70
N ASN A 222 19.97 -26.25 2.50
CA ASN A 222 19.86 -26.82 1.15
C ASN A 222 18.65 -26.22 0.43
N LYS A 223 18.67 -26.23 -0.92
CA LYS A 223 17.55 -25.73 -1.72
C LYS A 223 16.22 -26.45 -1.44
N THR A 224 16.27 -27.66 -0.94
CA THR A 224 15.11 -28.48 -0.54
C THR A 224 14.40 -28.00 0.71
N ASP A 225 15.07 -27.17 1.53
CA ASP A 225 14.52 -26.65 2.78
C ASP A 225 13.90 -25.26 2.62
N PHE A 226 13.83 -24.76 1.38
CA PHE A 226 13.24 -23.45 1.08
C PHE A 226 11.73 -23.47 1.25
N ASN A 227 11.24 -22.59 2.13
CA ASN A 227 9.81 -22.36 2.37
C ASN A 227 9.48 -20.89 2.11
N PRO A 228 8.72 -20.56 1.03
CA PRO A 228 8.40 -19.17 0.68
C PRO A 228 7.72 -18.41 1.82
N SER A 229 6.80 -19.05 2.53
CA SER A 229 6.06 -18.41 3.63
C SER A 229 7.00 -17.96 4.75
N TRP A 230 7.95 -18.80 5.13
CA TRP A 230 8.91 -18.43 6.19
C TRP A 230 10.02 -17.49 5.69
N GLU A 231 10.37 -17.55 4.40
CA GLU A 231 11.30 -16.58 3.79
C GLU A 231 10.75 -15.15 3.78
N ALA A 232 9.45 -14.99 3.78
CA ALA A 232 8.81 -13.67 3.86
C ALA A 232 8.81 -13.07 5.27
N MET A 233 8.98 -13.89 6.33
CA MET A 233 8.78 -13.48 7.73
C MET A 233 9.90 -12.68 8.40
N PRO A 234 11.20 -12.77 8.01
CA PRO A 234 12.30 -12.13 8.73
C PRO A 234 12.12 -10.64 9.03
N PRO A 235 11.65 -9.78 8.10
CA PRO A 235 11.50 -8.35 8.38
C PRO A 235 10.42 -8.04 9.43
N PHE A 236 9.41 -8.89 9.56
CA PHE A 236 8.30 -8.74 10.51
C PHE A 236 8.68 -9.25 11.90
N ILE A 237 9.35 -10.39 11.98
CA ILE A 237 9.85 -10.96 13.24
C ILE A 237 10.95 -10.08 13.85
N SER A 238 11.83 -9.50 13.01
CA SER A 238 12.87 -8.57 13.48
C SER A 238 12.36 -7.16 13.81
N GLY A 239 11.08 -6.88 13.63
CA GLY A 239 10.49 -5.56 13.85
C GLY A 239 10.90 -4.48 12.83
N LYS A 240 11.58 -4.84 11.73
CA LYS A 240 11.97 -3.90 10.67
C LYS A 240 10.78 -3.42 9.84
N MET A 241 9.75 -4.25 9.74
CA MET A 241 8.49 -3.90 9.08
C MET A 241 7.31 -4.13 10.04
N PRO A 242 6.28 -3.29 9.96
CA PRO A 242 5.13 -3.41 10.85
C PRO A 242 4.22 -4.58 10.49
N ILE A 243 3.49 -5.05 11.50
CA ILE A 243 2.36 -5.96 11.37
C ILE A 243 1.09 -5.18 11.69
N ILE A 244 0.11 -5.23 10.80
CA ILE A 244 -1.22 -4.64 11.01
C ILE A 244 -2.19 -5.74 11.37
N ILE A 245 -2.82 -5.64 12.54
CA ILE A 245 -3.80 -6.61 13.01
C ILE A 245 -5.20 -6.03 12.82
N HIS A 246 -6.03 -6.74 12.06
CA HIS A 246 -7.44 -6.42 11.87
C HIS A 246 -8.29 -7.12 12.92
N ALA A 247 -9.05 -6.34 13.69
CA ALA A 247 -9.94 -6.84 14.73
C ALA A 247 -11.09 -5.86 14.92
N ASP A 248 -12.33 -6.34 14.88
CA ASP A 248 -13.53 -5.51 14.90
C ASP A 248 -14.25 -5.56 16.25
N GLU A 249 -14.16 -6.68 16.96
CA GLU A 249 -14.86 -6.88 18.22
C GLU A 249 -13.94 -6.60 19.42
N LYS A 250 -14.51 -6.09 20.52
CA LYS A 250 -13.77 -5.81 21.76
C LYS A 250 -12.90 -7.01 22.22
N ARG A 251 -13.46 -8.23 22.17
CA ARG A 251 -12.72 -9.44 22.60
C ARG A 251 -11.58 -9.77 21.64
N GLN A 252 -11.77 -9.57 20.35
CA GLN A 252 -10.70 -9.72 19.35
C GLN A 252 -9.58 -8.73 19.61
N ILE A 253 -9.90 -7.45 19.80
CA ILE A 253 -8.93 -6.38 20.05
C ILE A 253 -8.10 -6.70 21.31
N ILE A 254 -8.74 -7.08 22.43
CA ILE A 254 -8.05 -7.43 23.67
C ILE A 254 -7.15 -8.68 23.46
N SER A 255 -7.67 -9.71 22.79
CA SER A 255 -6.91 -10.93 22.51
C SER A 255 -5.68 -10.64 21.63
N ALA A 256 -5.85 -9.83 20.59
CA ALA A 256 -4.77 -9.40 19.70
C ALA A 256 -3.70 -8.57 20.40
N LEU A 257 -4.10 -7.62 21.25
CA LEU A 257 -3.17 -6.83 22.06
C LEU A 257 -2.35 -7.67 23.03
N ASN A 258 -3.01 -8.59 23.75
CA ASN A 258 -2.33 -9.50 24.67
C ASN A 258 -1.33 -10.42 23.95
N TRP A 259 -1.65 -10.87 22.74
CA TRP A 259 -0.75 -11.67 21.93
C TRP A 259 0.44 -10.83 21.44
N ALA A 260 0.18 -9.62 20.92
CA ALA A 260 1.23 -8.71 20.44
C ALA A 260 2.19 -8.30 21.56
N GLU A 261 1.68 -8.10 22.80
CA GLU A 261 2.51 -7.76 23.97
C GLU A 261 3.46 -8.90 24.36
N LYS A 262 3.02 -10.15 24.25
CA LYS A 262 3.86 -11.33 24.55
C LYS A 262 4.98 -11.56 23.53
N ARG A 263 4.87 -10.95 22.33
CA ARG A 263 5.81 -11.12 21.22
C ARG A 263 6.73 -9.91 20.98
N LYS A 264 6.78 -9.00 21.92
CA LYS A 264 7.72 -7.85 21.92
C LYS A 264 9.16 -8.29 22.32
#